data_4680a8423f0e64b69ed9d990cecb9c76
#
_entry.id   4680a8423f0e64b69ed9d990cecb9c76
#
_cell.length_a   1.000
_cell.length_b   1.000
_cell.length_c   1.000
_cell.angle_alpha   90.00
_cell.angle_beta   90.00
_cell.angle_gamma   90.00
#
_symmetry.space_group_name_H-M   'P 1'
#
loop_
_entity.id
_entity.type
_entity.pdbx_description
1 polymer ?
#
loop_
_entity_poly.entity_id
_entity_poly.type
_entity_poly.pdbx_seq_one_letter_code
_entity_poly.pdbx_strand_id
1 'polypeptide(L)'
;MPTLQRRILDASWDPANVSKPLTAILFAIYTLAVTSVSSDDCQASFGETRGTLLTRYRAATVRALIATDFLTTREFEVLQAFFLFLLADPESELTSTLTGAAIRLGQKMGLHRENTHPKISFFEKEMRVRLWWQLHGLDSRSRAVSTPGMKLLPSEFGDVRLPLNINDADLHPDMTEPPIEHTSPTEMLCVLIKFEVFNWLRSSPTAAKVFEDIFQGPVRGKMSMELKDEVINKLEAIYQEKYFRNWDKRIPLHGLTHAMANLAVARMRFKVHHPRGRAAVSCGEVYMTREESDMLFDSAVISLEMVDVGIHSKFSSHLFTHMTSKFQIDAYIYVISDLRRRCSGDRVALAWKLVEYLYNEHPELIDDAENTFFVALGDLTLEAWEARRKELVRGQGVRESDVTPQFIQLLWDKRQNGNEESVQMPTVPDPHGLDSLGLTDENDLDWEYWNDFLRL
;
A
#
# COMPACT_ATOMS: atom_id res chain seq x y z
N MET A 1 -2.54 5.27 24.01
CA MET A 1 -1.13 4.89 24.30
C MET A 1 -0.74 5.02 25.75
N PRO A 2 -0.94 6.12 26.48
CA PRO A 2 -0.47 6.23 27.88
C PRO A 2 -0.96 5.10 28.79
N THR A 3 -2.21 4.68 28.65
CA THR A 3 -2.80 3.57 29.43
C THR A 3 -2.12 2.23 29.18
N LEU A 4 -1.88 1.88 27.88
CA LEU A 4 -1.21 0.64 27.51
C LEU A 4 0.26 0.66 27.98
N GLN A 5 0.98 1.76 27.79
CA GLN A 5 2.36 1.89 28.25
C GLN A 5 2.50 1.67 29.75
N ARG A 6 1.60 2.25 30.55
CA ARG A 6 1.59 2.02 32.02
C ARG A 6 1.39 0.54 32.33
N ARG A 7 0.42 -0.11 31.70
CA ARG A 7 0.15 -1.54 31.91
C ARG A 7 1.33 -2.43 31.49
N ILE A 8 2.04 -2.07 30.41
CA ILE A 8 3.26 -2.78 29.99
C ILE A 8 4.37 -2.62 31.03
N LEU A 9 4.57 -1.41 31.54
CA LEU A 9 5.54 -1.15 32.60
C LEU A 9 5.20 -1.92 33.87
N ASP A 10 3.93 -1.88 34.31
CA ASP A 10 3.48 -2.62 35.49
C ASP A 10 3.72 -4.13 35.32
N ALA A 11 3.41 -4.68 34.12
CA ALA A 11 3.65 -6.08 33.79
C ALA A 11 5.15 -6.45 33.77
N SER A 12 6.05 -5.51 33.47
CA SER A 12 7.49 -5.74 33.48
C SER A 12 8.04 -5.86 34.91
N TRP A 13 7.38 -5.23 35.90
CA TRP A 13 7.77 -5.31 37.30
C TRP A 13 7.25 -6.57 38.00
N ASP A 14 6.11 -7.11 37.54
CA ASP A 14 5.52 -8.33 38.13
C ASP A 14 5.04 -9.29 37.03
N PRO A 15 5.97 -9.93 36.31
CA PRO A 15 5.62 -10.79 35.16
C PRO A 15 4.84 -12.07 35.58
N ALA A 16 4.90 -12.46 36.85
CA ALA A 16 4.19 -13.66 37.32
C ALA A 16 2.67 -13.45 37.45
N ASN A 17 2.23 -12.22 37.66
CA ASN A 17 0.82 -11.87 37.90
C ASN A 17 0.16 -11.19 36.69
N VAL A 18 0.77 -11.26 35.49
CA VAL A 18 0.18 -10.71 34.27
C VAL A 18 -1.03 -11.53 33.82
N SER A 19 -2.15 -10.86 33.54
CA SER A 19 -3.35 -11.53 33.04
C SER A 19 -3.12 -12.17 31.67
N LYS A 20 -3.82 -13.29 31.38
CA LYS A 20 -3.71 -13.97 30.08
C LYS A 20 -3.97 -13.04 28.89
N PRO A 21 -5.03 -12.19 28.86
CA PRO A 21 -5.24 -11.24 27.77
C PRO A 21 -4.07 -10.27 27.57
N LEU A 22 -3.55 -9.69 28.66
CA LEU A 22 -2.41 -8.79 28.58
C LEU A 22 -1.14 -9.51 28.10
N THR A 23 -0.92 -10.74 28.53
CA THR A 23 0.19 -11.59 28.03
C THR A 23 0.09 -11.77 26.52
N ALA A 24 -1.11 -12.03 25.99
CA ALA A 24 -1.31 -12.15 24.54
C ALA A 24 -1.02 -10.83 23.80
N ILE A 25 -1.46 -9.68 24.34
CA ILE A 25 -1.15 -8.37 23.80
C ILE A 25 0.36 -8.12 23.79
N LEU A 26 1.07 -8.40 24.88
CA LEU A 26 2.51 -8.21 25.00
C LEU A 26 3.29 -8.98 23.93
N PHE A 27 3.01 -10.28 23.77
CA PHE A 27 3.70 -11.08 22.76
C PHE A 27 3.34 -10.66 21.35
N ALA A 28 2.10 -10.22 21.08
CA ALA A 28 1.72 -9.66 19.79
C ALA A 28 2.48 -8.35 19.49
N ILE A 29 2.64 -7.46 20.49
CA ILE A 29 3.46 -6.26 20.36
C ILE A 29 4.93 -6.60 20.12
N TYR A 30 5.50 -7.57 20.81
CA TYR A 30 6.88 -7.99 20.57
C TYR A 30 7.06 -8.56 19.17
N THR A 31 6.10 -9.33 18.67
CA THR A 31 6.10 -9.81 17.28
C THR A 31 6.12 -8.64 16.31
N LEU A 32 5.23 -7.66 16.46
CA LEU A 32 5.18 -6.45 15.62
C LEU A 32 6.46 -5.61 15.74
N ALA A 33 7.01 -5.46 16.94
CA ALA A 33 8.27 -4.72 17.13
C ALA A 33 9.41 -5.35 16.32
N VAL A 34 9.54 -6.68 16.34
CA VAL A 34 10.57 -7.40 15.57
C VAL A 34 10.34 -7.24 14.06
N THR A 35 9.09 -7.16 13.57
CA THR A 35 8.85 -6.89 12.13
C THR A 35 9.38 -5.52 11.69
N SER A 36 9.48 -4.57 12.63
CA SER A 36 9.92 -3.20 12.37
C SER A 36 11.43 -2.98 12.50
N VAL A 37 12.18 -3.93 13.06
CA VAL A 37 13.62 -3.81 13.29
C VAL A 37 14.37 -4.46 12.13
N SER A 38 15.48 -3.84 11.70
CA SER A 38 16.35 -4.41 10.66
C SER A 38 17.05 -5.70 11.14
N SER A 39 17.55 -6.51 10.21
CA SER A 39 18.30 -7.72 10.56
C SER A 39 19.58 -7.39 11.34
N ASP A 40 20.27 -6.32 10.96
CA ASP A 40 21.50 -5.86 11.59
C ASP A 40 21.25 -5.34 13.01
N ASP A 41 20.18 -4.56 13.19
CA ASP A 41 19.79 -4.07 14.52
C ASP A 41 19.34 -5.21 15.44
N CYS A 42 18.66 -6.23 14.90
CA CYS A 42 18.33 -7.42 15.68
C CYS A 42 19.59 -8.13 16.17
N GLN A 43 20.56 -8.34 15.29
CA GLN A 43 21.81 -8.98 15.66
C GLN A 43 22.60 -8.12 16.67
N ALA A 44 22.67 -6.81 16.45
CA ALA A 44 23.40 -5.90 17.33
C ALA A 44 22.77 -5.75 18.73
N SER A 45 21.42 -5.66 18.78
CA SER A 45 20.72 -5.39 20.04
C SER A 45 20.35 -6.62 20.84
N PHE A 46 20.09 -7.75 20.18
CA PHE A 46 19.58 -8.97 20.82
C PHE A 46 20.51 -10.18 20.67
N GLY A 47 21.58 -10.08 19.86
CA GLY A 47 22.50 -11.18 19.59
C GLY A 47 21.90 -12.34 18.76
N GLU A 48 20.74 -12.13 18.16
CA GLU A 48 20.00 -13.15 17.42
C GLU A 48 19.51 -12.62 16.08
N THR A 49 19.30 -13.52 15.11
CA THR A 49 18.75 -13.11 13.82
C THR A 49 17.28 -12.69 13.93
N ARG A 50 16.84 -11.77 13.07
CA ARG A 50 15.45 -11.34 12.98
C ARG A 50 14.49 -12.52 12.78
N GLY A 51 14.85 -13.49 11.93
CA GLY A 51 14.05 -14.69 11.68
C GLY A 51 13.86 -15.55 12.93
N THR A 52 14.91 -15.73 13.74
CA THR A 52 14.84 -16.47 15.01
C THR A 52 13.92 -15.79 16.00
N LEU A 53 14.04 -14.46 16.15
CA LEU A 53 13.18 -13.67 17.05
C LEU A 53 11.72 -13.71 16.61
N LEU A 54 11.43 -13.54 15.32
CA LEU A 54 10.07 -13.63 14.76
C LEU A 54 9.44 -15.00 15.03
N THR A 55 10.15 -16.08 14.75
CA THR A 55 9.67 -17.45 15.00
C THR A 55 9.33 -17.65 16.48
N ARG A 56 10.20 -17.20 17.39
CA ARG A 56 10.00 -17.29 18.83
C ARG A 56 8.77 -16.51 19.28
N TYR A 57 8.67 -15.23 18.93
CA TYR A 57 7.59 -14.37 19.39
C TYR A 57 6.25 -14.71 18.74
N ARG A 58 6.21 -15.11 17.46
CA ARG A 58 4.99 -15.64 16.83
C ARG A 58 4.48 -16.89 17.56
N ALA A 59 5.36 -17.85 17.85
CA ALA A 59 4.98 -19.05 18.59
C ALA A 59 4.50 -18.72 20.01
N ALA A 60 5.12 -17.76 20.69
CA ALA A 60 4.68 -17.30 22.00
C ALA A 60 3.31 -16.62 21.95
N THR A 61 3.07 -15.76 20.94
CA THR A 61 1.78 -15.11 20.71
C THR A 61 0.67 -16.14 20.48
N VAL A 62 0.90 -17.13 19.62
CA VAL A 62 -0.07 -18.21 19.36
C VAL A 62 -0.41 -18.97 20.64
N ARG A 63 0.58 -19.37 21.45
CA ARG A 63 0.35 -20.03 22.73
C ARG A 63 -0.47 -19.17 23.70
N ALA A 64 -0.16 -17.86 23.78
CA ALA A 64 -0.90 -16.94 24.63
C ALA A 64 -2.35 -16.76 24.16
N LEU A 65 -2.60 -16.66 22.85
CA LEU A 65 -3.94 -16.60 22.28
C LEU A 65 -4.74 -17.87 22.54
N ILE A 66 -4.14 -19.06 22.38
CA ILE A 66 -4.79 -20.34 22.70
C ILE A 66 -5.17 -20.39 24.19
N ALA A 67 -4.30 -19.92 25.08
CA ALA A 67 -4.58 -19.88 26.53
C ALA A 67 -5.75 -18.96 26.93
N THR A 68 -6.20 -18.09 26.02
CA THR A 68 -7.36 -17.19 26.18
C THR A 68 -8.61 -17.67 25.43
N ASP A 69 -8.60 -18.86 24.81
CA ASP A 69 -9.67 -19.35 23.96
C ASP A 69 -10.12 -18.33 22.89
N PHE A 70 -9.14 -17.71 22.22
CA PHE A 70 -9.31 -16.51 21.38
C PHE A 70 -10.38 -16.64 20.29
N LEU A 71 -10.65 -17.83 19.75
CA LEU A 71 -11.67 -18.05 18.71
C LEU A 71 -13.12 -18.04 19.25
N THR A 72 -13.30 -18.13 20.57
CA THR A 72 -14.63 -18.12 21.20
C THR A 72 -14.83 -16.94 22.15
N THR A 73 -13.79 -16.17 22.39
CA THR A 73 -13.72 -15.08 23.37
C THR A 73 -14.82 -14.04 23.18
N ARG A 74 -15.16 -13.36 24.29
CA ARG A 74 -15.94 -12.10 24.32
C ARG A 74 -15.14 -10.96 24.97
N GLU A 75 -13.88 -11.22 25.30
CA GLU A 75 -13.00 -10.22 25.90
C GLU A 75 -12.38 -9.34 24.82
N PHE A 76 -12.60 -8.02 24.93
CA PHE A 76 -12.13 -7.05 23.94
C PHE A 76 -10.61 -7.05 23.81
N GLU A 77 -9.87 -7.18 24.92
CA GLU A 77 -8.40 -7.22 24.92
C GLU A 77 -7.85 -8.42 24.15
N VAL A 78 -8.53 -9.59 24.22
CA VAL A 78 -8.12 -10.77 23.46
C VAL A 78 -8.31 -10.53 21.95
N LEU A 79 -9.40 -9.86 21.56
CA LEU A 79 -9.60 -9.49 20.16
C LEU A 79 -8.55 -8.46 19.68
N GLN A 80 -8.12 -7.53 20.54
CA GLN A 80 -7.00 -6.63 20.23
C GLN A 80 -5.68 -7.39 20.02
N ALA A 81 -5.36 -8.34 20.92
CA ALA A 81 -4.18 -9.18 20.76
C ALA A 81 -4.22 -10.00 19.46
N PHE A 82 -5.38 -10.55 19.14
CA PHE A 82 -5.57 -11.31 17.91
C PHE A 82 -5.40 -10.44 16.67
N PHE A 83 -5.96 -9.23 16.65
CA PHE A 83 -5.73 -8.27 15.57
C PHE A 83 -4.25 -7.92 15.39
N LEU A 84 -3.53 -7.62 16.48
CA LEU A 84 -2.10 -7.28 16.42
C LEU A 84 -1.26 -8.45 15.91
N PHE A 85 -1.63 -9.69 16.25
CA PHE A 85 -0.98 -10.88 15.72
C PHE A 85 -1.16 -11.00 14.20
N LEU A 86 -2.37 -10.78 13.70
CA LEU A 86 -2.66 -10.81 12.26
C LEU A 86 -1.96 -9.67 11.51
N LEU A 87 -1.88 -8.49 12.14
CA LEU A 87 -1.21 -7.33 11.55
C LEU A 87 0.29 -7.56 11.33
N ALA A 88 0.92 -8.47 12.06
CA ALA A 88 2.35 -8.78 11.91
C ALA A 88 2.70 -9.45 10.57
N ASP A 89 1.70 -10.05 9.89
CA ASP A 89 1.87 -10.70 8.58
C ASP A 89 0.59 -10.55 7.75
N PRO A 90 0.32 -9.35 7.24
CA PRO A 90 -0.99 -8.99 6.66
C PRO A 90 -1.28 -9.67 5.32
N GLU A 91 -0.26 -10.21 4.65
CA GLU A 91 -0.37 -10.78 3.31
C GLU A 91 -0.40 -12.31 3.30
N SER A 92 -0.30 -12.96 4.47
CA SER A 92 -0.38 -14.41 4.55
C SER A 92 -1.81 -14.93 4.35
N GLU A 93 -1.96 -16.11 3.73
CA GLU A 93 -3.24 -16.81 3.61
C GLU A 93 -3.89 -17.09 4.96
N LEU A 94 -3.06 -17.36 5.98
CA LEU A 94 -3.52 -17.54 7.35
C LEU A 94 -4.23 -16.27 7.86
N THR A 95 -3.63 -15.10 7.63
CA THR A 95 -4.22 -13.81 8.00
C THR A 95 -5.53 -13.58 7.26
N SER A 96 -5.62 -13.86 5.97
CA SER A 96 -6.85 -13.75 5.19
C SER A 96 -7.99 -14.56 5.81
N THR A 97 -7.75 -15.82 6.15
CA THR A 97 -8.75 -16.68 6.77
C THR A 97 -9.13 -16.21 8.18
N LEU A 98 -8.15 -15.91 9.01
CA LEU A 98 -8.37 -15.58 10.42
C LEU A 98 -8.93 -14.17 10.63
N THR A 99 -8.72 -13.23 9.71
CA THR A 99 -9.34 -11.90 9.77
C THR A 99 -10.86 -12.01 9.69
N GLY A 100 -11.40 -12.92 8.85
CA GLY A 100 -12.82 -13.23 8.84
C GLY A 100 -13.34 -13.72 10.20
N ALA A 101 -12.58 -14.56 10.90
CA ALA A 101 -12.93 -15.01 12.26
C ALA A 101 -12.90 -13.84 13.25
N ALA A 102 -11.88 -12.96 13.20
CA ALA A 102 -11.78 -11.78 14.05
C ALA A 102 -12.96 -10.80 13.85
N ILE A 103 -13.38 -10.57 12.59
CA ILE A 103 -14.57 -9.78 12.27
C ILE A 103 -15.83 -10.41 12.88
N ARG A 104 -16.00 -11.72 12.78
CA ARG A 104 -17.12 -12.43 13.40
C ARG A 104 -17.15 -12.29 14.92
N LEU A 105 -16.00 -12.33 15.57
CA LEU A 105 -15.88 -12.06 17.01
C LEU A 105 -16.26 -10.62 17.32
N GLY A 106 -15.78 -9.65 16.55
CA GLY A 106 -16.17 -8.24 16.67
C GLY A 106 -17.68 -8.05 16.53
N GLN A 107 -18.33 -8.72 15.57
CA GLN A 107 -19.78 -8.71 15.41
C GLN A 107 -20.51 -9.29 16.62
N LYS A 108 -20.04 -10.42 17.19
CA LYS A 108 -20.59 -11.01 18.42
C LYS A 108 -20.48 -10.08 19.62
N MET A 109 -19.43 -9.26 19.66
CA MET A 109 -19.20 -8.24 20.69
C MET A 109 -19.97 -6.93 20.41
N GLY A 110 -20.66 -6.81 19.27
CA GLY A 110 -21.42 -5.62 18.89
C GLY A 110 -20.58 -4.47 18.36
N LEU A 111 -19.31 -4.69 17.93
CA LEU A 111 -18.44 -3.62 17.43
C LEU A 111 -18.97 -2.95 16.14
N HIS A 112 -19.80 -3.64 15.39
CA HIS A 112 -20.41 -3.17 14.13
C HIS A 112 -21.59 -2.19 14.34
N ARG A 113 -21.93 -1.86 15.58
CA ARG A 113 -23.07 -1.01 15.95
C ARG A 113 -22.64 0.09 16.91
N GLU A 114 -23.01 1.33 16.61
CA GLU A 114 -22.63 2.50 17.42
C GLU A 114 -23.19 2.43 18.88
N ASN A 115 -24.41 1.98 19.09
CA ASN A 115 -25.15 2.16 20.35
C ASN A 115 -25.45 0.86 21.12
N THR A 116 -24.68 -0.22 20.94
CA THR A 116 -25.01 -1.53 21.52
C THR A 116 -24.74 -1.64 23.03
N HIS A 117 -23.92 -0.79 23.62
CA HIS A 117 -23.48 -0.94 25.01
C HIS A 117 -23.53 0.37 25.80
N PRO A 118 -24.70 0.74 26.38
CA PRO A 118 -24.82 2.02 27.09
C PRO A 118 -23.99 2.10 28.38
N LYS A 119 -23.50 0.96 28.91
CA LYS A 119 -22.78 0.89 30.21
C LYS A 119 -21.25 0.99 30.10
N ILE A 120 -20.67 1.01 28.89
CA ILE A 120 -19.22 1.11 28.73
C ILE A 120 -18.79 2.57 28.67
N SER A 121 -17.55 2.86 29.13
CA SER A 121 -16.98 4.21 29.09
C SER A 121 -16.85 4.71 27.66
N PHE A 122 -16.76 6.04 27.48
CA PHE A 122 -16.53 6.62 26.16
C PHE A 122 -15.17 6.15 25.60
N PHE A 123 -14.15 6.06 26.44
CA PHE A 123 -12.83 5.52 26.06
C PHE A 123 -12.95 4.14 25.40
N GLU A 124 -13.67 3.21 26.04
CA GLU A 124 -13.83 1.88 25.47
C GLU A 124 -14.64 1.91 24.16
N LYS A 125 -15.67 2.74 24.06
CA LYS A 125 -16.42 2.92 22.81
C LYS A 125 -15.50 3.36 21.68
N GLU A 126 -14.66 4.37 21.90
CA GLU A 126 -13.72 4.87 20.90
C GLU A 126 -12.68 3.80 20.50
N MET A 127 -12.16 3.03 21.47
CA MET A 127 -11.23 1.92 21.19
C MET A 127 -11.90 0.81 20.37
N ARG A 128 -13.19 0.53 20.59
CA ARG A 128 -13.99 -0.42 19.81
C ARG A 128 -14.19 0.06 18.38
N VAL A 129 -14.50 1.35 18.19
CA VAL A 129 -14.61 1.99 16.87
C VAL A 129 -13.27 1.86 16.12
N ARG A 130 -12.16 2.24 16.76
CA ARG A 130 -10.82 2.15 16.16
C ARG A 130 -10.48 0.72 15.74
N LEU A 131 -10.71 -0.26 16.60
CA LEU A 131 -10.42 -1.66 16.29
C LEU A 131 -11.31 -2.18 15.16
N TRP A 132 -12.59 -1.83 15.14
CA TRP A 132 -13.53 -2.26 14.10
C TRP A 132 -13.08 -1.81 12.70
N TRP A 133 -12.71 -0.55 12.55
CA TRP A 133 -12.21 -0.01 11.30
C TRP A 133 -10.87 -0.64 10.88
N GLN A 134 -9.97 -0.89 11.83
CA GLN A 134 -8.70 -1.54 11.53
C GLN A 134 -8.85 -3.01 11.12
N LEU A 135 -9.77 -3.76 11.73
CA LEU A 135 -10.10 -5.12 11.32
C LEU A 135 -10.55 -5.17 9.85
N HIS A 136 -11.44 -4.28 9.44
CA HIS A 136 -11.88 -4.21 8.05
C HIS A 136 -10.77 -3.71 7.11
N GLY A 137 -9.91 -2.82 7.57
CA GLY A 137 -8.76 -2.37 6.80
C GLY A 137 -7.75 -3.49 6.52
N LEU A 138 -7.54 -4.37 7.51
CA LEU A 138 -6.69 -5.55 7.36
C LEU A 138 -7.36 -6.60 6.45
N ASP A 139 -8.65 -6.83 6.62
CA ASP A 139 -9.43 -7.75 5.80
C ASP A 139 -9.44 -7.34 4.32
N SER A 140 -9.60 -6.05 4.04
CA SER A 140 -9.53 -5.51 2.67
C SER A 140 -8.17 -5.80 2.01
N ARG A 141 -7.08 -5.67 2.78
CA ARG A 141 -5.73 -5.94 2.29
C ARG A 141 -5.49 -7.43 2.06
N SER A 142 -5.83 -8.27 3.03
CA SER A 142 -5.61 -9.72 2.93
C SER A 142 -6.49 -10.38 1.87
N ARG A 143 -7.71 -9.87 1.62
CA ARG A 143 -8.55 -10.31 0.50
C ARG A 143 -7.94 -9.97 -0.85
N ALA A 144 -7.33 -8.81 -0.99
CA ALA A 144 -6.69 -8.41 -2.24
C ALA A 144 -5.59 -9.39 -2.67
N VAL A 145 -4.86 -9.95 -1.69
CA VAL A 145 -3.79 -10.95 -1.94
C VAL A 145 -4.36 -12.35 -2.18
N SER A 146 -5.28 -12.82 -1.32
CA SER A 146 -5.70 -14.22 -1.34
C SER A 146 -6.89 -14.51 -2.25
N THR A 147 -7.70 -13.51 -2.58
CA THR A 147 -8.91 -13.68 -3.38
C THR A 147 -9.10 -12.49 -4.32
N PRO A 148 -8.38 -12.49 -5.44
CA PRO A 148 -8.48 -11.42 -6.43
C PRO A 148 -9.93 -11.16 -6.86
N GLY A 149 -10.30 -9.87 -6.92
CA GLY A 149 -11.65 -9.46 -7.26
C GLY A 149 -12.66 -9.45 -6.11
N MET A 150 -12.35 -10.04 -4.95
CA MET A 150 -13.21 -9.98 -3.77
C MET A 150 -12.96 -8.72 -2.97
N LYS A 151 -13.84 -7.73 -3.07
CA LYS A 151 -13.71 -6.43 -2.41
C LYS A 151 -14.59 -6.29 -1.19
N LEU A 152 -14.14 -5.44 -0.28
CA LEU A 152 -14.90 -5.03 0.89
C LEU A 152 -16.07 -4.14 0.46
N LEU A 153 -17.30 -4.51 0.84
CA LEU A 153 -18.47 -3.70 0.58
C LEU A 153 -18.61 -2.62 1.68
N PRO A 154 -18.97 -1.38 1.31
CA PRO A 154 -19.20 -0.32 2.32
C PRO A 154 -20.22 -0.70 3.40
N SER A 155 -21.18 -1.57 3.08
CA SER A 155 -22.18 -2.09 4.02
C SER A 155 -21.60 -3.01 5.11
N GLU A 156 -20.44 -3.61 4.89
CA GLU A 156 -19.81 -4.51 5.87
C GLU A 156 -19.33 -3.75 7.13
N PHE A 157 -19.09 -2.44 7.01
CA PHE A 157 -18.70 -1.61 8.15
C PHE A 157 -19.81 -1.38 9.19
N GLY A 158 -21.06 -1.75 8.87
CA GLY A 158 -22.21 -1.48 9.76
C GLY A 158 -22.56 -0.01 9.84
N ASP A 159 -23.08 0.44 10.99
CA ASP A 159 -23.48 1.85 11.26
C ASP A 159 -22.44 2.64 12.06
N VAL A 160 -21.26 2.06 12.27
CA VAL A 160 -20.19 2.64 13.09
C VAL A 160 -19.61 3.89 12.41
N ARG A 161 -19.54 5.01 13.16
CA ARG A 161 -18.86 6.23 12.72
C ARG A 161 -17.36 6.01 12.47
N LEU A 162 -16.71 6.94 11.80
CA LEU A 162 -15.25 7.01 11.81
C LEU A 162 -14.71 7.24 13.23
N PRO A 163 -13.46 6.82 13.52
CA PRO A 163 -12.75 7.28 14.70
C PRO A 163 -12.73 8.80 14.79
N LEU A 164 -12.70 9.34 16.00
CA LEU A 164 -12.64 10.80 16.20
C LEU A 164 -11.25 11.35 15.81
N ASN A 165 -11.25 12.60 15.33
CA ASN A 165 -10.01 13.35 15.09
C ASN A 165 -9.47 13.94 16.40
N ILE A 166 -8.86 13.11 17.22
CA ILE A 166 -8.32 13.43 18.55
C ILE A 166 -6.95 12.80 18.75
N ASN A 167 -6.14 13.38 19.63
CA ASN A 167 -4.89 12.78 20.04
C ASN A 167 -5.12 11.71 21.12
N ASP A 168 -4.18 10.81 21.30
CA ASP A 168 -4.26 9.81 22.37
C ASP A 168 -4.26 10.44 23.77
N ALA A 169 -3.68 11.65 23.91
CA ALA A 169 -3.68 12.42 25.14
C ALA A 169 -5.08 12.96 25.55
N ASP A 170 -6.00 13.07 24.58
CA ASP A 170 -7.37 13.55 24.83
C ASP A 170 -8.27 12.42 25.38
N LEU A 171 -7.76 11.17 25.41
CA LEU A 171 -8.50 10.00 25.86
C LEU A 171 -8.08 9.56 27.26
N HIS A 172 -9.06 9.42 28.15
CA HIS A 172 -8.88 8.90 29.49
C HIS A 172 -9.85 7.73 29.77
N PRO A 173 -9.42 6.65 30.44
CA PRO A 173 -10.24 5.45 30.68
C PRO A 173 -11.57 5.72 31.39
N ASP A 174 -11.59 6.70 32.30
CA ASP A 174 -12.75 7.02 33.13
C ASP A 174 -13.67 8.10 32.52
N MET A 175 -13.39 8.55 31.27
CA MET A 175 -14.20 9.59 30.65
C MET A 175 -15.60 9.10 30.30
N THR A 176 -16.57 9.92 30.60
CA THR A 176 -18.01 9.66 30.36
C THR A 176 -18.53 10.35 29.10
N GLU A 177 -17.92 11.47 28.75
CA GLU A 177 -18.30 12.30 27.61
C GLU A 177 -17.22 12.28 26.52
N PRO A 178 -17.60 12.45 25.23
CA PRO A 178 -16.64 12.55 24.15
C PRO A 178 -15.80 13.83 24.28
N PRO A 179 -14.50 13.78 23.98
CA PRO A 179 -13.70 14.98 23.85
C PRO A 179 -14.13 15.78 22.60
N ILE A 180 -13.80 17.07 22.59
CA ILE A 180 -14.02 17.93 21.42
C ILE A 180 -13.00 17.53 20.34
N GLU A 181 -13.48 17.24 19.14
CA GLU A 181 -12.60 16.95 18.01
C GLU A 181 -11.76 18.17 17.61
N HIS A 182 -10.50 17.92 17.23
CA HIS A 182 -9.64 18.97 16.72
C HIS A 182 -10.03 19.37 15.30
N THR A 183 -9.87 20.66 14.99
CA THR A 183 -10.03 21.19 13.61
C THR A 183 -8.76 21.07 12.78
N SER A 184 -7.63 20.76 13.43
CA SER A 184 -6.33 20.50 12.81
C SER A 184 -6.03 18.99 12.79
N PRO A 185 -5.08 18.54 11.96
CA PRO A 185 -4.64 17.15 11.96
C PRO A 185 -4.11 16.69 13.33
N THR A 186 -4.46 15.47 13.72
CA THR A 186 -4.03 14.79 14.94
C THR A 186 -3.23 13.53 14.62
N GLU A 187 -2.84 12.76 15.63
CA GLU A 187 -2.24 11.43 15.48
C GLU A 187 -3.14 10.46 14.68
N MET A 188 -4.45 10.75 14.58
CA MET A 188 -5.41 9.93 13.83
C MET A 188 -5.45 10.25 12.33
N LEU A 189 -4.71 11.26 11.85
CA LEU A 189 -4.77 11.72 10.45
C LEU A 189 -4.64 10.57 9.43
N CYS A 190 -3.62 9.74 9.60
CA CYS A 190 -3.34 8.62 8.70
C CYS A 190 -4.48 7.58 8.70
N VAL A 191 -5.05 7.29 9.87
CA VAL A 191 -6.18 6.36 10.03
C VAL A 191 -7.45 6.93 9.38
N LEU A 192 -7.71 8.19 9.62
CA LEU A 192 -8.90 8.87 9.10
C LEU A 192 -8.89 8.93 7.57
N ILE A 193 -7.78 9.33 6.96
CA ILE A 193 -7.66 9.38 5.49
C ILE A 193 -7.81 8.00 4.87
N LYS A 194 -7.20 6.96 5.47
CA LYS A 194 -7.33 5.58 5.00
C LYS A 194 -8.79 5.13 4.93
N PHE A 195 -9.59 5.52 5.91
CA PHE A 195 -10.97 5.05 6.00
C PHE A 195 -12.02 6.03 5.46
N GLU A 196 -11.65 7.27 5.14
CA GLU A 196 -12.58 8.27 4.61
C GLU A 196 -13.23 7.81 3.30
N VAL A 197 -12.49 7.15 2.43
CA VAL A 197 -13.04 6.63 1.18
C VAL A 197 -14.21 5.68 1.43
N PHE A 198 -14.08 4.74 2.36
CA PHE A 198 -15.16 3.80 2.69
C PHE A 198 -16.35 4.49 3.37
N ASN A 199 -16.07 5.47 4.24
CA ASN A 199 -17.09 6.27 4.88
C ASN A 199 -17.89 7.09 3.86
N TRP A 200 -17.20 7.71 2.91
CA TRP A 200 -17.85 8.45 1.83
C TRP A 200 -18.66 7.53 0.89
N LEU A 201 -18.12 6.35 0.54
CA LEU A 201 -18.83 5.39 -0.31
C LEU A 201 -20.13 4.89 0.32
N ARG A 202 -20.21 4.77 1.66
CA ARG A 202 -21.45 4.42 2.36
C ARG A 202 -22.56 5.47 2.15
N SER A 203 -22.19 6.74 2.06
CA SER A 203 -23.13 7.85 1.90
C SER A 203 -23.41 8.22 0.43
N SER A 204 -22.66 7.66 -0.51
CA SER A 204 -22.74 7.97 -1.95
C SER A 204 -22.89 6.72 -2.82
N PRO A 205 -24.11 6.24 -3.07
CA PRO A 205 -24.35 5.06 -3.90
C PRO A 205 -23.77 5.17 -5.32
N THR A 206 -23.75 6.38 -5.89
CA THR A 206 -23.14 6.64 -7.20
C THR A 206 -21.62 6.43 -7.14
N ALA A 207 -20.95 7.01 -6.14
CA ALA A 207 -19.52 6.82 -5.94
C ALA A 207 -19.19 5.33 -5.71
N ALA A 208 -19.98 4.62 -4.91
CA ALA A 208 -19.77 3.19 -4.67
C ALA A 208 -19.79 2.37 -5.97
N LYS A 209 -20.76 2.62 -6.85
CA LYS A 209 -20.84 1.96 -8.17
C LYS A 209 -19.66 2.31 -9.07
N VAL A 210 -19.24 3.58 -9.08
CA VAL A 210 -18.07 4.02 -9.86
C VAL A 210 -16.80 3.35 -9.35
N PHE A 211 -16.61 3.28 -8.04
CA PHE A 211 -15.48 2.57 -7.45
C PHE A 211 -15.49 1.08 -7.80
N GLU A 212 -16.66 0.45 -7.77
CA GLU A 212 -16.81 -0.94 -8.21
C GLU A 212 -16.38 -1.10 -9.67
N ASP A 213 -16.84 -0.24 -10.57
CA ASP A 213 -16.46 -0.28 -11.99
C ASP A 213 -14.97 -0.03 -12.23
N ILE A 214 -14.33 0.89 -11.47
CA ILE A 214 -12.89 1.16 -11.57
C ILE A 214 -12.06 -0.06 -11.17
N PHE A 215 -12.47 -0.79 -10.14
CA PHE A 215 -11.65 -1.83 -9.53
C PHE A 215 -12.02 -3.26 -9.93
N GLN A 216 -13.24 -3.54 -10.36
CA GLN A 216 -13.67 -4.89 -10.78
C GLN A 216 -13.63 -5.10 -12.30
N GLY A 217 -13.28 -4.05 -13.05
CA GLY A 217 -13.39 -4.06 -14.50
C GLY A 217 -14.83 -3.86 -14.98
N PRO A 218 -15.06 -3.72 -16.28
CA PRO A 218 -16.36 -3.34 -16.83
C PRO A 218 -17.38 -4.46 -16.65
N VAL A 219 -18.08 -4.47 -15.51
CA VAL A 219 -19.27 -5.27 -15.29
C VAL A 219 -20.47 -4.54 -15.89
N ARG A 220 -21.02 -5.04 -16.98
CA ARG A 220 -22.29 -4.70 -17.61
C ARG A 220 -22.78 -3.24 -17.45
N GLY A 221 -22.29 -2.35 -18.28
CA GLY A 221 -22.80 -0.98 -18.37
C GLY A 221 -21.70 0.03 -18.03
N LYS A 222 -20.97 0.42 -19.06
CA LYS A 222 -19.82 1.32 -18.95
C LYS A 222 -20.23 2.64 -18.36
N MET A 223 -19.67 2.96 -17.21
CA MET A 223 -19.72 4.33 -16.71
C MET A 223 -18.81 5.20 -17.58
N SER A 224 -19.27 6.42 -17.86
CA SER A 224 -18.47 7.35 -18.65
C SER A 224 -17.19 7.75 -17.91
N MET A 225 -16.16 8.10 -18.65
CA MET A 225 -14.88 8.55 -18.09
C MET A 225 -15.07 9.80 -17.26
N GLU A 226 -15.90 10.74 -17.73
CA GLU A 226 -16.22 12.00 -17.05
C GLU A 226 -16.83 11.75 -15.68
N LEU A 227 -17.71 10.75 -15.54
CA LEU A 227 -18.30 10.40 -14.24
C LEU A 227 -17.26 9.82 -13.28
N LYS A 228 -16.31 9.00 -13.79
CA LYS A 228 -15.20 8.44 -13.02
C LYS A 228 -14.29 9.56 -12.50
N ASP A 229 -13.93 10.49 -13.36
CA ASP A 229 -13.12 11.65 -13.01
C ASP A 229 -13.83 12.55 -12.01
N GLU A 230 -15.13 12.80 -12.19
CA GLU A 230 -15.93 13.58 -11.23
C GLU A 230 -15.89 12.95 -9.82
N VAL A 231 -16.02 11.62 -9.74
CA VAL A 231 -15.99 10.90 -8.47
C VAL A 231 -14.61 10.93 -7.84
N ILE A 232 -13.53 10.77 -8.62
CA ILE A 232 -12.16 10.88 -8.13
C ILE A 232 -11.86 12.31 -7.66
N ASN A 233 -12.26 13.33 -8.42
CA ASN A 233 -12.09 14.73 -8.04
C ASN A 233 -12.85 15.09 -6.75
N LYS A 234 -14.03 14.51 -6.52
CA LYS A 234 -14.77 14.66 -5.26
C LYS A 234 -14.01 14.06 -4.08
N LEU A 235 -13.43 12.88 -4.24
CA LEU A 235 -12.63 12.26 -3.19
C LEU A 235 -11.39 13.11 -2.87
N GLU A 236 -10.70 13.60 -3.89
CA GLU A 236 -9.55 14.50 -3.73
C GLU A 236 -9.95 15.78 -2.99
N ALA A 237 -11.07 16.39 -3.37
CA ALA A 237 -11.59 17.58 -2.69
C ALA A 237 -11.89 17.29 -1.21
N ILE A 238 -12.49 16.14 -0.88
CA ILE A 238 -12.72 15.72 0.51
C ILE A 238 -11.40 15.65 1.29
N TYR A 239 -10.35 15.06 0.70
CA TYR A 239 -9.04 15.00 1.34
C TYR A 239 -8.44 16.39 1.58
N GLN A 240 -8.49 17.26 0.57
CA GLN A 240 -7.94 18.62 0.68
C GLN A 240 -8.69 19.47 1.69
N GLU A 241 -10.01 19.49 1.64
CA GLU A 241 -10.83 20.36 2.49
C GLU A 241 -10.87 19.89 3.95
N LYS A 242 -10.99 18.58 4.16
CA LYS A 242 -11.21 18.02 5.50
C LYS A 242 -9.91 17.77 6.26
N TYR A 243 -8.84 17.33 5.56
CA TYR A 243 -7.64 16.83 6.23
C TYR A 243 -6.39 17.66 5.95
N PHE A 244 -6.26 18.28 4.76
CA PHE A 244 -5.04 18.98 4.39
C PHE A 244 -5.12 20.50 4.46
N ARG A 245 -6.25 21.06 4.81
CA ARG A 245 -6.42 22.51 4.94
C ARG A 245 -5.41 23.14 5.91
N ASN A 246 -5.14 22.48 7.04
CA ASN A 246 -4.30 22.95 8.14
C ASN A 246 -3.12 22.01 8.42
N TRP A 247 -2.63 21.27 7.42
CA TRP A 247 -1.51 20.38 7.63
C TRP A 247 -0.16 21.11 7.64
N ASP A 248 0.82 20.57 8.38
CA ASP A 248 2.15 21.13 8.49
C ASP A 248 3.19 20.18 7.87
N LYS A 249 3.86 20.63 6.80
CA LYS A 249 4.89 19.86 6.09
C LYS A 249 6.09 19.47 6.97
N ARG A 250 6.32 20.20 8.07
CA ARG A 250 7.41 19.91 9.02
C ARG A 250 7.13 18.68 9.89
N ILE A 251 5.88 18.25 9.98
CA ILE A 251 5.49 17.07 10.73
C ILE A 251 5.57 15.85 9.80
N PRO A 252 6.51 14.90 10.05
CA PRO A 252 6.75 13.78 9.13
C PRO A 252 5.50 12.92 8.88
N LEU A 253 4.65 12.72 9.88
CA LEU A 253 3.39 11.97 9.72
C LEU A 253 2.44 12.66 8.74
N HIS A 254 2.36 13.99 8.78
CA HIS A 254 1.51 14.74 7.85
C HIS A 254 2.04 14.60 6.40
N GLY A 255 3.36 14.69 6.20
CA GLY A 255 3.99 14.50 4.89
C GLY A 255 3.72 13.12 4.32
N LEU A 256 3.93 12.06 5.12
CA LEU A 256 3.62 10.69 4.71
C LEU A 256 2.14 10.52 4.36
N THR A 257 1.25 11.03 5.20
CA THR A 257 -0.20 10.89 4.98
C THR A 257 -0.66 11.61 3.71
N HIS A 258 -0.11 12.80 3.45
CA HIS A 258 -0.35 13.53 2.21
C HIS A 258 0.13 12.74 0.98
N ALA A 259 1.35 12.17 1.04
CA ALA A 259 1.87 11.32 -0.03
C ALA A 259 0.94 10.12 -0.28
N MET A 260 0.43 9.47 0.76
CA MET A 260 -0.47 8.33 0.62
C MET A 260 -1.83 8.70 0.02
N ALA A 261 -2.39 9.85 0.38
CA ALA A 261 -3.64 10.33 -0.22
C ALA A 261 -3.46 10.63 -1.72
N ASN A 262 -2.36 11.31 -2.09
CA ASN A 262 -2.04 11.58 -3.49
C ASN A 262 -1.77 10.29 -4.27
N LEU A 263 -1.07 9.33 -3.67
CA LEU A 263 -0.86 8.01 -4.26
C LEU A 263 -2.19 7.31 -4.56
N ALA A 264 -3.14 7.32 -3.63
CA ALA A 264 -4.45 6.71 -3.83
C ALA A 264 -5.21 7.35 -4.99
N VAL A 265 -5.23 8.69 -5.07
CA VAL A 265 -5.88 9.43 -6.16
C VAL A 265 -5.19 9.17 -7.50
N ALA A 266 -3.85 9.25 -7.53
CA ALA A 266 -3.07 9.04 -8.75
C ALA A 266 -3.26 7.61 -9.31
N ARG A 267 -3.26 6.59 -8.45
CA ARG A 267 -3.54 5.21 -8.85
C ARG A 267 -4.94 5.03 -9.44
N MET A 268 -5.94 5.67 -8.86
CA MET A 268 -7.29 5.61 -9.42
C MET A 268 -7.36 6.26 -10.80
N ARG A 269 -6.77 7.46 -10.98
CA ARG A 269 -6.68 8.13 -12.28
C ARG A 269 -5.91 7.28 -13.30
N PHE A 270 -4.75 6.76 -12.89
CA PHE A 270 -3.97 5.86 -13.73
C PHE A 270 -4.80 4.65 -14.20
N LYS A 271 -5.47 3.96 -13.29
CA LYS A 271 -6.29 2.79 -13.62
C LYS A 271 -7.47 3.13 -14.54
N VAL A 272 -8.11 4.28 -14.35
CA VAL A 272 -9.25 4.75 -15.18
C VAL A 272 -8.81 5.06 -16.60
N HIS A 273 -7.67 5.75 -16.74
CA HIS A 273 -7.21 6.26 -18.03
C HIS A 273 -6.28 5.30 -18.77
N HIS A 274 -5.79 4.24 -18.12
CA HIS A 274 -4.89 3.27 -18.73
C HIS A 274 -5.54 2.59 -19.96
N PRO A 275 -4.80 2.41 -21.08
CA PRO A 275 -5.33 1.82 -22.31
C PRO A 275 -6.03 0.48 -22.12
N ARG A 276 -5.54 -0.36 -21.20
CA ARG A 276 -6.13 -1.65 -20.84
C ARG A 276 -7.60 -1.55 -20.42
N GLY A 277 -7.95 -0.52 -19.63
CA GLY A 277 -9.35 -0.26 -19.25
C GLY A 277 -10.24 0.16 -20.42
N ARG A 278 -9.65 0.64 -21.53
CA ARG A 278 -10.33 1.10 -22.73
C ARG A 278 -10.45 0.03 -23.80
N ALA A 279 -9.44 -0.83 -23.97
CA ALA A 279 -9.41 -1.88 -25.00
C ALA A 279 -10.55 -2.88 -24.86
N ALA A 280 -11.00 -3.16 -23.65
CA ALA A 280 -12.19 -4.00 -23.37
C ALA A 280 -13.49 -3.40 -23.92
N VAL A 281 -13.47 -2.17 -24.45
CA VAL A 281 -14.62 -1.35 -24.85
C VAL A 281 -14.82 -1.29 -26.35
N SER A 282 -13.77 -1.36 -27.15
CA SER A 282 -13.88 -1.18 -28.61
C SER A 282 -13.02 -2.21 -29.34
N CYS A 283 -13.62 -2.86 -30.35
CA CYS A 283 -12.91 -3.68 -31.34
C CYS A 283 -12.06 -2.83 -32.32
N GLY A 284 -11.42 -1.74 -31.88
CA GLY A 284 -10.63 -0.86 -32.71
C GLY A 284 -9.45 -0.31 -31.95
N GLU A 285 -8.50 0.30 -32.64
CA GLU A 285 -7.36 0.99 -32.04
C GLU A 285 -7.84 1.99 -30.99
N VAL A 286 -7.28 1.92 -29.78
CA VAL A 286 -7.59 2.84 -28.68
C VAL A 286 -6.86 4.15 -28.96
N TYR A 287 -7.57 5.10 -29.59
CA TYR A 287 -7.03 6.44 -29.77
C TYR A 287 -7.12 7.21 -28.46
N MET A 288 -5.97 7.69 -27.98
CA MET A 288 -5.84 8.52 -26.79
C MET A 288 -5.49 9.95 -27.23
N THR A 289 -6.20 10.95 -26.69
CA THR A 289 -5.86 12.34 -26.93
C THR A 289 -4.53 12.68 -26.26
N ARG A 290 -3.90 13.76 -26.68
CA ARG A 290 -2.65 14.23 -26.05
C ARG A 290 -2.86 14.58 -24.59
N GLU A 291 -3.97 15.22 -24.26
CA GLU A 291 -4.31 15.61 -22.87
C GLU A 291 -4.52 14.38 -21.98
N GLU A 292 -5.18 13.35 -22.50
CA GLU A 292 -5.35 12.07 -21.78
C GLU A 292 -3.99 11.38 -21.57
N SER A 293 -3.13 11.36 -22.57
CA SER A 293 -1.78 10.82 -22.46
C SER A 293 -0.93 11.60 -21.43
N ASP A 294 -1.05 12.93 -21.41
CA ASP A 294 -0.36 13.79 -20.45
C ASP A 294 -0.85 13.51 -19.02
N MET A 295 -2.17 13.39 -18.83
CA MET A 295 -2.78 13.08 -17.53
C MET A 295 -2.35 11.69 -17.03
N LEU A 296 -2.32 10.70 -17.91
CA LEU A 296 -1.93 9.34 -17.56
C LEU A 296 -0.44 9.28 -17.16
N PHE A 297 0.43 9.92 -17.93
CA PHE A 297 1.85 10.02 -17.60
C PHE A 297 2.08 10.72 -16.27
N ASP A 298 1.42 11.86 -16.04
CA ASP A 298 1.51 12.58 -14.77
C ASP A 298 1.00 11.73 -13.60
N SER A 299 -0.10 11.02 -13.77
CA SER A 299 -0.64 10.14 -12.73
C SER A 299 0.30 8.98 -12.40
N ALA A 300 0.95 8.40 -13.42
CA ALA A 300 1.96 7.36 -13.22
C ALA A 300 3.19 7.90 -12.48
N VAL A 301 3.74 9.04 -12.93
CA VAL A 301 4.90 9.66 -12.28
C VAL A 301 4.59 10.07 -10.84
N ILE A 302 3.41 10.67 -10.57
CA ILE A 302 2.97 11.00 -9.21
C ILE A 302 2.88 9.73 -8.35
N SER A 303 2.35 8.63 -8.88
CA SER A 303 2.28 7.37 -8.14
C SER A 303 3.66 6.89 -7.72
N LEU A 304 4.64 6.90 -8.62
CA LEU A 304 6.02 6.52 -8.33
C LEU A 304 6.70 7.48 -7.35
N GLU A 305 6.54 8.79 -7.54
CA GLU A 305 7.07 9.83 -6.65
C GLU A 305 6.53 9.68 -5.22
N MET A 306 5.22 9.42 -5.06
CA MET A 306 4.61 9.27 -3.75
C MET A 306 5.05 7.98 -3.04
N VAL A 307 5.33 6.92 -3.77
CA VAL A 307 5.95 5.69 -3.22
C VAL A 307 7.37 5.99 -2.75
N ASP A 308 8.17 6.68 -3.54
CA ASP A 308 9.53 7.12 -3.17
C ASP A 308 9.54 7.97 -1.90
N VAL A 309 8.66 8.97 -1.80
CA VAL A 309 8.47 9.79 -0.60
C VAL A 309 8.09 8.92 0.61
N GLY A 310 7.24 7.92 0.43
CA GLY A 310 6.82 6.98 1.47
C GLY A 310 7.98 6.12 1.97
N ILE A 311 8.76 5.55 1.06
CA ILE A 311 9.92 4.70 1.37
C ILE A 311 10.98 5.49 2.15
N HIS A 312 11.25 6.72 1.78
CA HIS A 312 12.23 7.59 2.45
C HIS A 312 11.69 8.30 3.70
N SER A 313 10.42 8.09 4.06
CA SER A 313 9.85 8.67 5.27
C SER A 313 10.43 8.02 6.53
N LYS A 314 10.40 8.74 7.66
CA LYS A 314 10.78 8.19 8.97
C LYS A 314 9.92 7.01 9.43
N PHE A 315 8.79 6.78 8.77
CA PHE A 315 7.83 5.73 9.10
C PHE A 315 7.82 4.60 8.05
N SER A 316 8.79 4.57 7.13
CA SER A 316 8.78 3.62 6.01
C SER A 316 8.74 2.16 6.46
N SER A 317 9.59 1.80 7.41
CA SER A 317 9.69 0.42 7.92
C SER A 317 8.51 0.00 8.79
N HIS A 318 7.79 0.96 9.37
CA HIS A 318 6.76 0.67 10.38
C HIS A 318 5.34 0.87 9.87
N LEU A 319 5.13 1.85 9.02
CA LEU A 319 3.79 2.25 8.61
C LEU A 319 3.58 2.06 7.11
N PHE A 320 4.50 2.56 6.28
CA PHE A 320 4.32 2.57 4.84
C PHE A 320 4.21 1.16 4.25
N THR A 321 5.09 0.24 4.66
CA THR A 321 5.05 -1.18 4.24
C THR A 321 3.78 -1.91 4.63
N HIS A 322 3.12 -1.49 5.72
CA HIS A 322 1.83 -2.05 6.14
C HIS A 322 0.63 -1.40 5.45
N MET A 323 0.82 -0.32 4.70
CA MET A 323 -0.27 0.45 4.10
C MET A 323 -0.37 0.31 2.59
N THR A 324 0.73 0.02 1.88
CA THR A 324 0.74 -0.06 0.43
C THR A 324 1.83 -1.00 -0.08
N SER A 325 1.64 -1.55 -1.29
CA SER A 325 2.71 -2.22 -2.03
C SER A 325 3.79 -1.20 -2.39
N LYS A 326 5.05 -1.58 -2.15
CA LYS A 326 6.21 -0.75 -2.50
C LYS A 326 6.44 -0.68 -4.01
N PHE A 327 6.06 -1.73 -4.71
CA PHE A 327 6.35 -1.88 -6.12
C PHE A 327 5.14 -1.54 -6.99
N GLN A 328 5.36 -0.72 -8.01
CA GLN A 328 4.34 -0.22 -8.94
C GLN A 328 4.75 -0.54 -10.37
N ILE A 329 4.87 -1.84 -10.68
CA ILE A 329 5.42 -2.28 -11.97
C ILE A 329 4.68 -1.70 -13.18
N ASP A 330 3.36 -1.69 -13.14
CA ASP A 330 2.53 -1.15 -14.23
C ASP A 330 2.83 0.32 -14.50
N ALA A 331 3.03 1.11 -13.45
CA ALA A 331 3.38 2.52 -13.58
C ALA A 331 4.79 2.69 -14.16
N TYR A 332 5.77 1.88 -13.74
CA TYR A 332 7.12 1.90 -14.31
C TYR A 332 7.12 1.52 -15.79
N ILE A 333 6.47 0.42 -16.17
CA ILE A 333 6.38 -0.01 -17.57
C ILE A 333 5.74 1.10 -18.42
N TYR A 334 4.63 1.67 -17.96
CA TYR A 334 3.98 2.75 -18.68
C TYR A 334 4.88 3.98 -18.82
N VAL A 335 5.50 4.44 -17.72
CA VAL A 335 6.41 5.59 -17.72
C VAL A 335 7.58 5.36 -18.68
N ILE A 336 8.26 4.22 -18.58
CA ILE A 336 9.42 3.91 -19.43
C ILE A 336 8.99 3.84 -20.90
N SER A 337 7.85 3.21 -21.20
CA SER A 337 7.31 3.16 -22.57
C SER A 337 7.01 4.56 -23.14
N ASP A 338 6.41 5.44 -22.33
CA ASP A 338 6.06 6.79 -22.79
C ASP A 338 7.29 7.71 -22.90
N LEU A 339 8.37 7.44 -22.12
CA LEU A 339 9.66 8.13 -22.22
C LEU A 339 10.35 7.93 -23.59
N ARG A 340 9.99 6.95 -24.40
CA ARG A 340 10.44 6.83 -25.79
C ARG A 340 9.98 8.02 -26.65
N ARG A 341 8.86 8.64 -26.29
CA ARG A 341 8.24 9.76 -27.01
C ARG A 341 8.42 11.10 -26.29
N ARG A 342 8.61 11.07 -24.97
CA ARG A 342 8.80 12.24 -24.10
C ARG A 342 10.26 12.38 -23.72
N CYS A 343 10.98 13.30 -24.37
CA CYS A 343 12.43 13.41 -24.19
C CYS A 343 12.85 14.61 -23.31
N SER A 344 11.95 15.57 -23.02
CA SER A 344 12.28 16.82 -22.31
C SER A 344 11.17 17.28 -21.38
N GLY A 345 11.54 18.11 -20.39
CA GLY A 345 10.64 18.69 -19.39
C GLY A 345 10.92 18.18 -17.97
N ASP A 346 10.43 18.93 -16.96
CA ASP A 346 10.69 18.64 -15.54
C ASP A 346 10.12 17.29 -15.10
N ARG A 347 8.94 16.94 -15.59
CA ARG A 347 8.31 15.63 -15.32
C ARG A 347 9.11 14.48 -15.91
N VAL A 348 9.67 14.65 -17.09
CA VAL A 348 10.57 13.67 -17.72
C VAL A 348 11.87 13.52 -16.93
N ALA A 349 12.43 14.62 -16.43
CA ALA A 349 13.61 14.57 -15.59
C ALA A 349 13.35 13.83 -14.26
N LEU A 350 12.19 14.07 -13.63
CA LEU A 350 11.77 13.35 -12.45
C LEU A 350 11.54 11.85 -12.74
N ALA A 351 10.85 11.52 -13.83
CA ALA A 351 10.59 10.14 -14.24
C ALA A 351 11.91 9.35 -14.39
N TRP A 352 12.93 9.94 -15.01
CA TRP A 352 14.24 9.28 -15.13
C TRP A 352 14.96 9.08 -13.80
N LYS A 353 14.82 9.99 -12.84
CA LYS A 353 15.34 9.76 -11.47
C LYS A 353 14.66 8.59 -10.79
N LEU A 354 13.35 8.46 -10.97
CA LEU A 354 12.58 7.33 -10.41
C LEU A 354 12.96 6.01 -11.08
N VAL A 355 13.21 6.00 -12.39
CA VAL A 355 13.72 4.81 -13.11
C VAL A 355 15.14 4.45 -12.64
N GLU A 356 16.03 5.42 -12.47
CA GLU A 356 17.36 5.20 -11.91
C GLU A 356 17.29 4.60 -10.51
N TYR A 357 16.40 5.12 -9.66
CA TYR A 357 16.15 4.59 -8.32
C TYR A 357 15.68 3.13 -8.38
N LEU A 358 14.75 2.79 -9.28
CA LEU A 358 14.29 1.43 -9.48
C LEU A 358 15.45 0.45 -9.72
N TYR A 359 16.33 0.76 -10.67
CA TYR A 359 17.45 -0.12 -11.01
C TYR A 359 18.53 -0.17 -9.92
N ASN A 360 18.69 0.89 -9.13
CA ASN A 360 19.62 0.91 -8.01
C ASN A 360 19.13 0.07 -6.82
N GLU A 361 17.84 0.10 -6.53
CA GLU A 361 17.24 -0.70 -5.45
C GLU A 361 17.01 -2.17 -5.83
N HIS A 362 16.92 -2.45 -7.14
CA HIS A 362 16.64 -3.77 -7.71
C HIS A 362 17.70 -4.18 -8.74
N PRO A 363 18.94 -4.46 -8.31
CA PRO A 363 20.02 -4.87 -9.21
C PRO A 363 19.70 -6.17 -9.98
N GLU A 364 18.83 -7.03 -9.44
CA GLU A 364 18.32 -8.22 -10.10
C GLU A 364 17.68 -7.92 -11.46
N LEU A 365 17.08 -6.73 -11.67
CA LEU A 365 16.55 -6.30 -12.97
C LEU A 365 17.63 -6.19 -14.06
N ILE A 366 18.89 -6.06 -13.66
CA ILE A 366 20.04 -6.02 -14.57
C ILE A 366 20.73 -7.38 -14.63
N ASP A 367 20.85 -8.05 -13.46
CA ASP A 367 21.71 -9.22 -13.30
C ASP A 367 21.07 -10.53 -13.77
N ASP A 368 19.77 -10.69 -13.64
CA ASP A 368 19.04 -11.88 -14.03
C ASP A 368 18.68 -11.84 -15.53
N ALA A 369 19.60 -12.39 -16.35
CA ALA A 369 19.41 -12.46 -17.81
C ALA A 369 18.49 -13.62 -18.24
N GLU A 370 18.13 -14.53 -17.34
CA GLU A 370 17.22 -15.65 -17.65
C GLU A 370 15.76 -15.21 -17.55
N ASN A 371 15.47 -14.18 -16.76
CA ASN A 371 14.14 -13.64 -16.61
C ASN A 371 13.75 -12.78 -17.82
N THR A 372 12.90 -13.32 -18.68
CA THR A 372 12.47 -12.67 -19.93
C THR A 372 11.76 -11.33 -19.70
N PHE A 373 11.06 -11.16 -18.57
CA PHE A 373 10.47 -9.90 -18.20
C PHE A 373 11.52 -8.83 -17.87
N PHE A 374 12.55 -9.15 -17.07
CA PHE A 374 13.62 -8.22 -16.75
C PHE A 374 14.41 -7.82 -17.99
N VAL A 375 14.60 -8.80 -18.89
CA VAL A 375 15.22 -8.57 -20.20
C VAL A 375 14.39 -7.56 -21.00
N ALA A 376 13.09 -7.79 -21.15
CA ALA A 376 12.20 -6.90 -21.91
C ALA A 376 12.09 -5.49 -21.30
N LEU A 377 12.03 -5.38 -19.97
CA LEU A 377 12.02 -4.08 -19.29
C LEU A 377 13.35 -3.31 -19.50
N GLY A 378 14.47 -4.02 -19.47
CA GLY A 378 15.79 -3.44 -19.76
C GLY A 378 15.87 -2.91 -21.20
N ASP A 379 15.42 -3.69 -22.19
CA ASP A 379 15.39 -3.28 -23.59
C ASP A 379 14.51 -2.04 -23.80
N LEU A 380 13.34 -2.03 -23.22
CA LEU A 380 12.44 -0.85 -23.26
C LEU A 380 13.10 0.39 -22.64
N THR A 381 13.85 0.20 -21.56
CA THR A 381 14.59 1.29 -20.89
C THR A 381 15.71 1.83 -21.77
N LEU A 382 16.45 0.95 -22.45
CA LEU A 382 17.49 1.33 -23.38
C LEU A 382 16.93 2.10 -24.59
N GLU A 383 15.82 1.66 -25.17
CA GLU A 383 15.13 2.37 -26.25
C GLU A 383 14.71 3.79 -25.82
N ALA A 384 14.12 3.90 -24.63
CA ALA A 384 13.72 5.19 -24.07
C ALA A 384 14.92 6.12 -23.80
N TRP A 385 16.02 5.57 -23.30
CA TRP A 385 17.25 6.32 -23.10
C TRP A 385 17.85 6.82 -24.40
N GLU A 386 17.86 6.01 -25.44
CA GLU A 386 18.36 6.38 -26.75
C GLU A 386 17.58 7.58 -27.35
N ALA A 387 16.26 7.60 -27.17
CA ALA A 387 15.44 8.74 -27.59
C ALA A 387 15.81 10.03 -26.83
N ARG A 388 15.96 9.93 -25.50
CA ARG A 388 16.37 11.05 -24.64
C ARG A 388 17.78 11.55 -24.97
N ARG A 389 18.72 10.63 -25.17
CA ARG A 389 20.11 10.94 -25.51
C ARG A 389 20.22 11.81 -26.77
N LYS A 390 19.48 11.42 -27.81
CA LYS A 390 19.43 12.20 -29.08
C LYS A 390 18.97 13.64 -28.85
N GLU A 391 18.02 13.85 -27.96
CA GLU A 391 17.53 15.21 -27.65
C GLU A 391 18.51 16.00 -26.79
N LEU A 392 19.15 15.39 -25.80
CA LEU A 392 20.17 16.03 -24.96
C LEU A 392 21.39 16.49 -25.77
N VAL A 393 21.85 15.66 -26.70
CA VAL A 393 22.97 15.99 -27.58
C VAL A 393 22.60 17.16 -28.51
N ARG A 394 21.37 17.21 -29.02
CA ARG A 394 20.88 18.31 -29.85
C ARG A 394 20.75 19.64 -29.10
N GLY A 395 20.29 19.57 -27.83
CA GLY A 395 19.92 20.76 -27.04
C GLY A 395 21.06 21.40 -26.27
N GLN A 396 22.05 20.65 -25.80
CA GLN A 396 23.07 21.12 -24.85
C GLN A 396 24.51 21.03 -25.34
N GLY A 397 24.79 20.38 -26.46
CA GLY A 397 26.15 20.23 -26.99
C GLY A 397 27.11 19.46 -26.05
N VAL A 398 26.55 18.68 -25.08
CA VAL A 398 27.30 17.95 -24.05
C VAL A 398 27.87 16.66 -24.65
N ARG A 399 29.08 16.26 -24.22
CA ARG A 399 29.69 14.99 -24.68
C ARG A 399 28.90 13.80 -24.19
N GLU A 400 28.78 12.82 -25.03
CA GLU A 400 28.00 11.58 -24.84
C GLU A 400 28.35 10.80 -23.56
N SER A 401 29.65 10.78 -23.18
CA SER A 401 30.16 10.10 -21.99
C SER A 401 29.74 10.73 -20.66
N ASP A 402 29.39 12.02 -20.66
CA ASP A 402 29.19 12.80 -19.44
C ASP A 402 27.72 12.79 -18.97
N VAL A 403 26.83 12.15 -19.74
CA VAL A 403 25.37 12.20 -19.54
C VAL A 403 24.77 10.83 -19.22
N THR A 404 25.48 9.74 -19.50
CA THR A 404 24.89 8.38 -19.39
C THR A 404 24.93 7.88 -17.94
N PRO A 405 23.77 7.61 -17.29
CA PRO A 405 23.73 7.04 -15.95
C PRO A 405 24.38 5.66 -15.88
N GLN A 406 24.89 5.31 -14.71
CA GLN A 406 25.61 4.05 -14.50
C GLN A 406 24.75 2.82 -14.80
N PHE A 407 23.48 2.80 -14.38
CA PHE A 407 22.58 1.67 -14.63
C PHE A 407 22.33 1.44 -16.14
N ILE A 408 22.33 2.48 -16.95
CA ILE A 408 22.23 2.37 -18.42
C ILE A 408 23.49 1.71 -19.00
N GLN A 409 24.66 2.08 -18.50
CA GLN A 409 25.92 1.45 -18.93
C GLN A 409 25.90 -0.05 -18.58
N LEU A 410 25.50 -0.40 -17.37
CA LEU A 410 25.38 -1.80 -16.94
C LEU A 410 24.38 -2.60 -17.79
N LEU A 411 23.23 -2.00 -18.15
CA LEU A 411 22.29 -2.63 -19.07
C LEU A 411 22.89 -2.90 -20.45
N TRP A 412 23.64 -1.93 -21.01
CA TRP A 412 24.32 -2.13 -22.29
C TRP A 412 25.37 -3.23 -22.24
N ASP A 413 26.22 -3.21 -21.21
CA ASP A 413 27.29 -4.21 -21.04
C ASP A 413 26.72 -5.63 -20.97
N LYS A 414 25.63 -5.82 -20.21
CA LYS A 414 24.94 -7.12 -20.13
C LYS A 414 24.36 -7.58 -21.47
N ARG A 415 23.82 -6.65 -22.28
CA ARG A 415 23.29 -6.99 -23.62
C ARG A 415 24.38 -7.32 -24.63
N GLN A 416 25.54 -6.67 -24.55
CA GLN A 416 26.67 -6.97 -25.43
C GLN A 416 27.25 -8.36 -25.13
N ASN A 417 27.39 -8.69 -23.84
CA ASN A 417 27.93 -9.97 -23.40
C ASN A 417 26.96 -11.15 -23.63
N GLY A 418 25.65 -10.92 -23.59
CA GLY A 418 24.64 -11.96 -23.82
C GLY A 418 24.41 -12.31 -25.30
N ASN A 419 24.77 -11.42 -26.23
CA ASN A 419 24.66 -11.70 -27.68
C ASN A 419 25.72 -12.69 -28.23
N GLU A 420 26.73 -13.01 -27.44
CA GLU A 420 27.74 -14.02 -27.87
C GLU A 420 27.30 -15.47 -27.58
N GLU A 421 26.25 -15.71 -26.77
CA GLU A 421 25.93 -17.07 -26.31
C GLU A 421 24.56 -17.67 -26.72
N SER A 422 23.60 -16.96 -27.33
CA SER A 422 22.34 -17.65 -27.67
C SER A 422 21.52 -17.08 -28.79
N VAL A 423 21.44 -17.86 -29.87
CA VAL A 423 20.28 -17.84 -30.80
C VAL A 423 19.31 -18.94 -30.34
N GLN A 424 18.41 -18.66 -29.42
CA GLN A 424 17.19 -19.44 -29.18
C GLN A 424 15.98 -18.53 -28.91
N MET A 425 14.86 -18.83 -29.59
CA MET A 425 13.60 -18.09 -29.46
C MET A 425 13.05 -18.13 -28.01
N PRO A 426 12.44 -17.05 -27.52
CA PRO A 426 11.94 -16.99 -26.15
C PRO A 426 10.75 -17.94 -25.94
N THR A 427 10.87 -18.79 -24.94
CA THR A 427 9.77 -19.50 -24.31
C THR A 427 9.04 -18.57 -23.34
N VAL A 428 7.76 -18.87 -23.08
CA VAL A 428 6.86 -18.12 -22.19
C VAL A 428 7.55 -17.73 -20.85
N PRO A 429 7.38 -16.50 -20.36
CA PRO A 429 8.01 -16.04 -19.11
C PRO A 429 7.68 -16.94 -17.92
N ASP A 430 8.68 -17.21 -17.08
CA ASP A 430 8.50 -17.92 -15.81
C ASP A 430 7.87 -16.94 -14.78
N PRO A 431 6.67 -17.21 -14.26
CA PRO A 431 6.01 -16.34 -13.28
C PRO A 431 6.77 -16.24 -11.94
N HIS A 432 7.66 -17.20 -11.63
CA HIS A 432 8.38 -17.22 -10.36
C HIS A 432 9.47 -16.13 -10.21
N GLY A 433 9.92 -15.50 -11.29
CA GLY A 433 10.88 -14.40 -11.24
C GLY A 433 10.37 -13.13 -10.54
N LEU A 434 9.04 -12.98 -10.41
CA LEU A 434 8.41 -11.83 -9.78
C LEU A 434 8.34 -11.93 -8.26
N ASP A 435 8.43 -13.13 -7.70
CA ASP A 435 8.40 -13.36 -6.25
C ASP A 435 9.57 -12.67 -5.54
N SER A 436 10.72 -12.56 -6.18
CA SER A 436 11.90 -11.89 -5.63
C SER A 436 11.71 -10.38 -5.42
N LEU A 437 10.81 -9.76 -6.20
CA LEU A 437 10.47 -8.34 -6.11
C LEU A 437 9.29 -8.05 -5.16
N GLY A 438 8.70 -9.07 -4.55
CA GLY A 438 7.47 -8.94 -3.78
C GLY A 438 6.25 -8.60 -4.65
N LEU A 439 6.29 -9.00 -5.92
CA LEU A 439 5.23 -8.82 -6.92
C LEU A 439 4.22 -9.96 -6.87
N THR A 440 3.77 -10.34 -5.70
CA THR A 440 2.87 -11.48 -5.50
C THR A 440 1.42 -11.25 -5.94
N ASP A 441 1.11 -10.14 -6.58
CA ASP A 441 -0.20 -9.93 -7.23
C ASP A 441 -0.19 -10.50 -8.66
N GLU A 442 -0.09 -11.84 -8.78
CA GLU A 442 -0.15 -12.57 -10.07
C GLU A 442 -1.38 -12.24 -10.93
N ASN A 443 -2.41 -11.64 -10.33
CA ASN A 443 -3.69 -11.39 -10.99
C ASN A 443 -3.82 -10.00 -11.64
N ASP A 444 -2.89 -9.07 -11.39
CA ASP A 444 -2.89 -7.76 -12.04
C ASP A 444 -1.94 -7.69 -13.26
N LEU A 445 -1.09 -8.70 -13.45
CA LEU A 445 -0.18 -8.79 -14.60
C LEU A 445 -0.77 -9.72 -15.67
N ASP A 446 -1.39 -9.13 -16.68
CA ASP A 446 -1.77 -9.82 -17.90
C ASP A 446 -0.56 -9.85 -18.85
N TRP A 447 0.18 -10.95 -18.81
CA TRP A 447 1.41 -11.13 -19.56
C TRP A 447 1.22 -11.07 -21.07
N GLU A 448 0.07 -11.50 -21.61
CA GLU A 448 -0.23 -11.37 -23.04
C GLU A 448 -0.33 -9.89 -23.43
N TYR A 449 -1.02 -9.09 -22.61
CA TYR A 449 -1.12 -7.64 -22.83
C TYR A 449 0.24 -6.96 -22.79
N TRP A 450 1.09 -7.28 -21.79
CA TRP A 450 2.41 -6.66 -21.67
C TRP A 450 3.36 -7.09 -22.79
N ASN A 451 3.31 -8.34 -23.23
CA ASN A 451 4.07 -8.80 -24.39
C ASN A 451 3.65 -8.06 -25.67
N ASP A 452 2.35 -7.85 -25.90
CA ASP A 452 1.86 -7.09 -27.05
C ASP A 452 2.24 -5.60 -26.93
N PHE A 453 2.15 -5.02 -25.73
CA PHE A 453 2.53 -3.64 -25.46
C PHE A 453 4.04 -3.39 -25.63
N LEU A 454 4.89 -4.33 -25.25
CA LEU A 454 6.34 -4.24 -25.42
C LEU A 454 6.79 -4.42 -26.89
N ARG A 455 5.95 -5.02 -27.74
CA ARG A 455 6.22 -5.18 -29.19
C ARG A 455 5.77 -3.98 -30.03
N LEU A 456 4.99 -3.05 -29.50
CA LEU A 456 4.58 -1.80 -30.15
C LEU A 456 5.62 -0.69 -29.96
#